data_de6b94fe9266728857a2ee11ed92d6d0
#
_entry.id   de6b94fe9266728857a2ee11ed92d6d0
#
_cell.length_a   1.000
_cell.length_b   1.000
_cell.length_c   1.000
_cell.angle_alpha   90.00
_cell.angle_beta   90.00
_cell.angle_gamma   90.00
#
_symmetry.space_group_name_H-M   'P 1'
#
loop_
_entity.id
_entity.type
_entity.pdbx_description
1 polymer ?
#
loop_
_entity_poly.entity_id
_entity_poly.type
_entity_poly.pdbx_seq_one_letter_code
_entity_poly.pdbx_strand_id
1 'polypeptide(L)'
;MAEDAVDSACRDLGIRQRSRTRLIALGFHGDLGVALEQAQAEAVRLGLPPQAGRRMVRRFGDDWTEALERIREDGSLGQPAVDGLPVLRVELDLARVREMALTDQDVVVRRTRMTTMNRMVEESAAR
;
A
#
# COMPACT_ATOMS: atom_id res chain seq x y z
N MET A 1 18.39 -11.92 -12.02
CA MET A 1 17.50 -11.58 -13.16
C MET A 1 17.31 -10.06 -13.33
N ALA A 2 16.73 -9.31 -12.36
CA ALA A 2 16.55 -7.86 -12.52
C ALA A 2 17.88 -7.09 -12.64
N GLU A 3 18.89 -7.44 -11.84
CA GLU A 3 20.23 -6.87 -11.90
C GLU A 3 20.88 -7.07 -13.27
N ASP A 4 20.82 -8.29 -13.80
CA ASP A 4 21.41 -8.60 -15.10
C ASP A 4 20.74 -7.85 -16.26
N ALA A 5 19.42 -7.66 -16.18
CA ALA A 5 18.66 -6.88 -17.16
C ALA A 5 19.07 -5.40 -17.14
N VAL A 6 19.18 -4.80 -15.93
CA VAL A 6 19.62 -3.42 -15.76
C VAL A 6 21.06 -3.26 -16.22
N ASP A 7 21.97 -4.16 -15.85
CA ASP A 7 23.37 -4.13 -16.28
C ASP A 7 23.51 -4.28 -17.80
N SER A 8 22.62 -5.06 -18.44
CA SER A 8 22.58 -5.15 -19.90
C SER A 8 22.15 -3.83 -20.54
N ALA A 9 21.04 -3.26 -20.07
CA ALA A 9 20.55 -1.97 -20.55
C ALA A 9 21.59 -0.84 -20.36
N CYS A 10 22.25 -0.81 -19.20
CA CYS A 10 23.31 0.16 -18.93
C CYS A 10 24.48 0.02 -19.92
N ARG A 11 24.90 -1.21 -20.23
CA ARG A 11 25.95 -1.44 -21.23
C ARG A 11 25.56 -0.95 -22.62
N ASP A 12 24.33 -1.22 -23.04
CA ASP A 12 23.81 -0.79 -24.35
C ASP A 12 23.73 0.75 -24.45
N LEU A 13 23.46 1.41 -23.31
CA LEU A 13 23.42 2.89 -23.19
C LEU A 13 24.81 3.52 -22.96
N GLY A 14 25.87 2.73 -22.87
CA GLY A 14 27.22 3.22 -22.57
C GLY A 14 27.43 3.70 -21.12
N ILE A 15 26.52 3.34 -20.21
CA ILE A 15 26.55 3.71 -18.79
C ILE A 15 27.45 2.72 -18.04
N ARG A 16 28.55 3.19 -17.46
CA ARG A 16 29.50 2.37 -16.70
C ARG A 16 29.20 2.37 -15.19
N GLN A 17 27.95 2.19 -14.80
CA GLN A 17 27.57 2.03 -13.40
C GLN A 17 27.17 0.57 -13.12
N ARG A 18 27.63 0.04 -11.97
CA ARG A 18 27.17 -1.25 -11.47
C ARG A 18 25.87 -1.08 -10.71
N SER A 19 25.00 -2.08 -10.79
CA SER A 19 23.80 -2.14 -9.99
C SER A 19 24.12 -2.00 -8.49
N ARG A 20 23.33 -1.19 -7.80
CA ARG A 20 23.39 -0.98 -6.34
C ARG A 20 22.14 -1.55 -5.66
N THR A 21 21.31 -2.27 -6.39
CA THR A 21 20.00 -2.76 -5.92
C THR A 21 20.13 -3.62 -4.66
N ARG A 22 21.19 -4.40 -4.53
CA ARG A 22 21.46 -5.23 -3.34
C ARG A 22 21.77 -4.42 -2.09
N LEU A 23 22.16 -3.16 -2.24
CA LEU A 23 22.51 -2.26 -1.14
C LEU A 23 21.34 -1.37 -0.72
N ILE A 24 20.23 -1.41 -1.46
CA ILE A 24 19.05 -0.61 -1.22
C ILE A 24 18.04 -1.49 -0.47
N ALA A 25 17.79 -1.15 0.79
CA ALA A 25 16.71 -1.77 1.53
C ALA A 25 15.37 -1.37 0.90
N LEU A 26 14.51 -2.36 0.68
CA LEU A 26 13.16 -2.16 0.17
C LEU A 26 12.15 -2.32 1.29
N GLY A 27 11.12 -1.52 1.28
CA GLY A 27 9.99 -1.60 2.20
C GLY A 27 10.20 -0.73 3.44
N PHE A 28 10.11 -1.34 4.62
CA PHE A 28 10.13 -0.62 5.89
C PHE A 28 11.56 -0.49 6.44
N HIS A 29 11.97 0.74 6.81
CA HIS A 29 13.33 1.05 7.27
C HIS A 29 13.45 1.14 8.81
N GLY A 30 12.33 1.17 9.54
CA GLY A 30 12.28 1.27 10.98
C GLY A 30 12.02 -0.06 11.69
N ASP A 31 11.69 0.02 12.98
CA ASP A 31 11.16 -1.12 13.74
C ASP A 31 9.69 -1.34 13.37
N LEU A 32 9.42 -2.47 12.71
CA LEU A 32 8.08 -2.82 12.25
C LEU A 32 7.09 -2.98 13.42
N GLY A 33 7.54 -3.49 14.57
CA GLY A 33 6.70 -3.65 15.76
C GLY A 33 6.23 -2.29 16.26
N VAL A 34 7.15 -1.37 16.43
CA VAL A 34 6.87 0.01 16.86
C VAL A 34 5.93 0.71 15.88
N ALA A 35 6.16 0.61 14.58
CA ALA A 35 5.29 1.21 13.58
C ALA A 35 3.87 0.64 13.60
N LEU A 36 3.73 -0.68 13.78
CA LEU A 36 2.42 -1.32 13.90
C LEU A 36 1.65 -0.83 15.13
N GLU A 37 2.32 -0.66 16.27
CA GLU A 37 1.70 -0.14 17.50
C GLU A 37 1.30 1.33 17.34
N GLN A 38 2.18 2.16 16.80
CA GLN A 38 1.90 3.57 16.54
C GLN A 38 0.74 3.75 15.57
N ALA A 39 0.73 3.03 14.46
CA ALA A 39 -0.34 3.10 13.46
C ALA A 39 -1.69 2.64 14.01
N GLN A 40 -1.71 1.61 14.88
CA GLN A 40 -2.94 1.19 15.55
C GLN A 40 -3.47 2.27 16.49
N ALA A 41 -2.60 2.87 17.31
CA ALA A 41 -2.98 3.93 18.22
C ALA A 41 -3.51 5.15 17.46
N GLU A 42 -2.89 5.52 16.35
CA GLU A 42 -3.31 6.64 15.52
C GLU A 42 -4.65 6.35 14.81
N ALA A 43 -4.83 5.15 14.27
CA ALA A 43 -6.11 4.74 13.68
C ALA A 43 -7.26 4.88 14.70
N VAL A 44 -7.06 4.44 15.95
CA VAL A 44 -8.06 4.59 17.01
C VAL A 44 -8.36 6.06 17.31
N ARG A 45 -7.36 6.94 17.32
CA ARG A 45 -7.57 8.40 17.48
C ARG A 45 -8.42 9.01 16.38
N LEU A 46 -8.32 8.45 15.17
CA LEU A 46 -9.12 8.84 14.01
C LEU A 46 -10.51 8.17 13.96
N GLY A 47 -10.90 7.40 15.00
CA GLY A 47 -12.16 6.68 15.03
C GLY A 47 -12.19 5.41 14.16
N LEU A 48 -11.04 4.93 13.73
CA LEU A 48 -10.92 3.73 12.92
C LEU A 48 -10.62 2.50 13.79
N PRO A 49 -10.94 1.29 13.33
CA PRO A 49 -10.51 0.08 14.01
C PRO A 49 -8.98 -0.06 13.98
N PRO A 50 -8.34 -0.61 15.04
CA PRO A 50 -6.86 -0.76 15.09
C PRO A 50 -6.27 -1.49 13.88
N GLN A 51 -7.02 -2.43 13.31
CA GLN A 51 -6.62 -3.19 12.12
C GLN A 51 -6.39 -2.30 10.90
N ALA A 52 -7.07 -1.16 10.81
CA ALA A 52 -6.85 -0.19 9.73
C ALA A 52 -5.41 0.36 9.77
N GLY A 53 -4.92 0.76 10.95
CA GLY A 53 -3.53 1.21 11.11
C GLY A 53 -2.52 0.14 10.71
N ARG A 54 -2.70 -1.11 11.20
CA ARG A 54 -1.84 -2.24 10.79
C ARG A 54 -1.85 -2.47 9.28
N ARG A 55 -3.02 -2.30 8.66
CA ARG A 55 -3.14 -2.43 7.22
C ARG A 55 -2.35 -1.35 6.48
N MET A 56 -2.40 -0.09 6.94
CA MET A 56 -1.63 1.01 6.34
C MET A 56 -0.13 0.72 6.37
N VAL A 57 0.43 0.29 7.51
CA VAL A 57 1.85 -0.10 7.61
C VAL A 57 2.21 -1.22 6.64
N ARG A 58 1.40 -2.28 6.58
CA ARG A 58 1.67 -3.42 5.68
C ARG A 58 1.55 -3.09 4.20
N ARG A 59 0.71 -2.11 3.86
CA ARG A 59 0.47 -1.72 2.49
C ARG A 59 1.46 -0.69 1.98
N PHE A 60 1.75 0.32 2.80
CA PHE A 60 2.50 1.50 2.38
C PHE A 60 3.93 1.56 2.95
N GLY A 61 4.32 0.61 3.80
CA GLY A 61 5.64 0.65 4.41
C GLY A 61 5.84 1.92 5.23
N ASP A 62 6.94 2.64 4.99
CA ASP A 62 7.28 3.89 5.69
C ASP A 62 6.26 5.03 5.43
N ASP A 63 5.53 4.97 4.33
CA ASP A 63 4.55 5.99 3.94
C ASP A 63 3.18 5.82 4.64
N TRP A 64 3.05 4.91 5.61
CA TRP A 64 1.80 4.67 6.34
C TRP A 64 1.26 5.94 7.04
N THR A 65 2.16 6.83 7.46
CA THR A 65 1.80 8.10 8.11
C THR A 65 1.04 9.01 7.16
N GLU A 66 1.45 9.11 5.89
CA GLU A 66 0.74 9.89 4.88
C GLU A 66 -0.72 9.42 4.74
N ALA A 67 -0.96 8.12 4.75
CA ALA A 67 -2.32 7.58 4.65
C ALA A 67 -3.21 8.04 5.82
N LEU A 68 -2.70 8.00 7.05
CA LEU A 68 -3.45 8.45 8.22
C LEU A 68 -3.59 9.98 8.31
N GLU A 69 -2.59 10.73 7.84
CA GLU A 69 -2.68 12.20 7.73
C GLU A 69 -3.78 12.62 6.76
N ARG A 70 -3.88 11.99 5.59
CA ARG A 70 -4.98 12.24 4.65
C ARG A 70 -6.36 11.96 5.25
N ILE A 71 -6.49 10.90 6.04
CA ILE A 71 -7.74 10.61 6.77
C ILE A 71 -8.01 11.68 7.83
N ARG A 72 -6.98 12.23 8.48
CA ARG A 72 -7.13 13.32 9.44
C ARG A 72 -7.63 14.61 8.77
N GLU A 73 -7.14 14.90 7.56
CA GLU A 73 -7.55 16.06 6.77
C GLU A 73 -8.96 15.89 6.19
N ASP A 74 -9.28 14.69 5.71
CA ASP A 74 -10.60 14.33 5.18
C ASP A 74 -11.06 12.99 5.79
N GLY A 75 -11.90 13.07 6.82
CA GLY A 75 -12.44 11.89 7.50
C GLY A 75 -13.24 10.95 6.58
N SER A 76 -13.72 11.41 5.43
CA SER A 76 -14.42 10.55 4.46
C SER A 76 -13.51 9.48 3.86
N LEU A 77 -12.20 9.74 3.80
CA LEU A 77 -11.19 8.81 3.33
C LEU A 77 -11.00 7.60 4.27
N GLY A 78 -11.39 7.73 5.53
CA GLY A 78 -11.39 6.65 6.50
C GLY A 78 -12.57 5.66 6.36
N GLN A 79 -13.55 5.97 5.51
CA GLN A 79 -14.68 5.07 5.28
C GLN A 79 -14.27 3.87 4.43
N PRO A 80 -14.94 2.71 4.59
CA PRO A 80 -14.75 1.57 3.69
C PRO A 80 -15.00 1.98 2.23
N ALA A 81 -14.17 1.49 1.33
CA ALA A 81 -14.35 1.70 -0.11
C ALA A 81 -15.53 0.89 -0.65
N VAL A 82 -15.73 -0.30 -0.08
CA VAL A 82 -16.85 -1.21 -0.33
C VAL A 82 -17.23 -1.85 0.99
N ASP A 83 -18.51 -1.96 1.28
CA ASP A 83 -19.01 -2.61 2.49
C ASP A 83 -18.53 -4.08 2.58
N GLY A 84 -18.10 -4.46 3.76
CA GLY A 84 -17.59 -5.81 4.01
C GLY A 84 -16.12 -6.04 3.60
N LEU A 85 -15.46 -5.09 2.93
CA LEU A 85 -14.04 -5.17 2.63
C LEU A 85 -13.20 -4.29 3.58
N PRO A 86 -12.00 -4.73 3.95
CA PRO A 86 -11.11 -3.97 4.85
C PRO A 86 -10.36 -2.81 4.14
N VAL A 87 -10.73 -2.50 2.90
CA VAL A 87 -10.09 -1.47 2.08
C VAL A 87 -10.77 -0.13 2.35
N LEU A 88 -9.98 0.87 2.73
CA LEU A 88 -10.45 2.23 2.98
C LEU A 88 -10.35 3.09 1.71
N ARG A 89 -11.14 4.15 1.63
CA ARG A 89 -11.12 5.09 0.50
C ARG A 89 -9.78 5.76 0.29
N VAL A 90 -9.01 6.00 1.35
CA VAL A 90 -7.63 6.53 1.26
C VAL A 90 -6.72 5.63 0.41
N GLU A 91 -6.95 4.32 0.42
CA GLU A 91 -6.14 3.40 -0.41
C GLU A 91 -6.44 3.56 -1.90
N LEU A 92 -7.67 3.94 -2.27
CA LEU A 92 -8.04 4.24 -3.65
C LEU A 92 -7.46 5.59 -4.09
N ASP A 93 -7.48 6.57 -3.20
CA ASP A 93 -6.90 7.87 -3.43
C ASP A 93 -5.38 7.78 -3.66
N LEU A 94 -4.66 7.14 -2.75
CA LEU A 94 -3.22 6.92 -2.87
C LEU A 94 -2.84 6.06 -4.09
N ALA A 95 -3.68 5.10 -4.46
CA ALA A 95 -3.47 4.32 -5.68
C ALA A 95 -3.41 5.21 -6.94
N ARG A 96 -4.25 6.25 -7.00
CA ARG A 96 -4.25 7.21 -8.11
C ARG A 96 -3.08 8.20 -8.02
N VAL A 97 -2.86 8.76 -6.84
CA VAL A 97 -1.91 9.87 -6.66
C VAL A 97 -0.46 9.39 -6.59
N ARG A 98 -0.20 8.24 -5.99
CA ARG A 98 1.15 7.73 -5.72
C ARG A 98 1.54 6.50 -6.54
N GLU A 99 0.56 5.65 -6.85
CA GLU A 99 0.84 4.35 -7.48
C GLU A 99 0.49 4.32 -8.99
N MET A 100 0.27 5.48 -9.62
CA MET A 100 0.00 5.62 -11.05
C MET A 100 -1.18 4.77 -11.56
N ALA A 101 -2.22 4.62 -10.76
CA ALA A 101 -3.44 3.95 -11.21
C ALA A 101 -4.25 4.93 -12.10
N LEU A 102 -4.19 4.73 -13.40
CA LEU A 102 -4.81 5.63 -14.40
C LEU A 102 -6.29 5.31 -14.64
N THR A 103 -6.69 4.07 -14.40
CA THR A 103 -8.05 3.59 -14.59
C THR A 103 -8.63 3.01 -13.30
N ASP A 104 -9.95 2.95 -13.19
CA ASP A 104 -10.60 2.26 -12.06
C ASP A 104 -10.22 0.78 -11.99
N GLN A 105 -9.98 0.14 -13.13
CA GLN A 105 -9.49 -1.23 -13.18
C GLN A 105 -8.09 -1.35 -12.55
N ASP A 106 -7.20 -0.38 -12.76
CA ASP A 106 -5.89 -0.36 -12.10
C ASP A 106 -6.05 -0.29 -10.58
N VAL A 107 -6.92 0.60 -10.09
CA VAL A 107 -7.20 0.75 -8.66
C VAL A 107 -7.72 -0.57 -8.08
N VAL A 108 -8.78 -1.12 -8.66
CA VAL A 108 -9.53 -2.24 -8.07
C VAL A 108 -8.81 -3.57 -8.21
N VAL A 109 -8.17 -3.83 -9.36
CA VAL A 109 -7.54 -5.12 -9.66
C VAL A 109 -6.07 -5.15 -9.27
N ARG A 110 -5.33 -4.09 -9.66
CA ARG A 110 -3.86 -4.12 -9.58
C ARG A 110 -3.33 -3.56 -8.26
N ARG A 111 -3.94 -2.47 -7.75
CA ARG A 111 -3.42 -1.77 -6.57
C ARG A 111 -4.07 -2.24 -5.28
N THR A 112 -5.39 -2.23 -5.18
CA THR A 112 -6.08 -2.62 -3.95
C THR A 112 -6.44 -4.10 -3.88
N ARG A 113 -6.46 -4.80 -5.00
CA ARG A 113 -6.87 -6.21 -5.12
C ARG A 113 -8.28 -6.49 -4.60
N MET A 114 -9.17 -5.50 -4.63
CA MET A 114 -10.52 -5.62 -4.10
C MET A 114 -11.32 -6.74 -4.77
N THR A 115 -11.16 -6.94 -6.08
CA THR A 115 -11.79 -8.06 -6.81
C THR A 115 -11.45 -9.42 -6.22
N THR A 116 -10.18 -9.64 -5.88
CA THR A 116 -9.74 -10.90 -5.28
C THR A 116 -10.29 -11.06 -3.86
N MET A 117 -10.30 -9.98 -3.07
CA MET A 117 -10.83 -9.99 -1.71
C MET A 117 -12.34 -10.24 -1.70
N ASN A 118 -13.11 -9.59 -2.57
CA ASN A 118 -14.56 -9.78 -2.67
C ASN A 118 -14.91 -11.23 -2.99
N ARG A 119 -14.22 -11.82 -3.96
CA ARG A 119 -14.39 -13.24 -4.31
C ARG A 119 -14.12 -14.17 -3.12
N MET A 120 -13.07 -13.91 -2.34
CA MET A 120 -12.76 -14.72 -1.14
C MET A 120 -13.85 -14.59 -0.07
N VAL A 121 -14.45 -13.41 0.11
CA VAL A 121 -15.56 -13.19 1.03
C VAL A 121 -16.80 -13.95 0.58
N GLU A 122 -17.17 -13.88 -0.70
CA GLU A 122 -18.29 -14.61 -1.28
C GLU A 122 -18.12 -16.13 -1.16
N GLU A 123 -16.94 -16.68 -1.46
CA GLU A 123 -16.63 -18.09 -1.32
C GLU A 123 -16.67 -18.58 0.14
N SER A 124 -16.32 -17.71 1.11
CA SER A 124 -16.40 -18.03 2.53
C SER A 124 -17.82 -18.01 3.08
N ALA A 125 -18.66 -17.12 2.55
CA ALA A 125 -20.07 -17.03 2.94
C ALA A 125 -20.94 -18.16 2.36
N ALA A 126 -20.47 -18.84 1.31
CA ALA A 126 -21.17 -19.94 0.64
C ALA A 126 -20.88 -21.32 1.26
N ARG A 127 -20.06 -21.40 2.31
CA ARG A 127 -19.69 -22.63 3.05
C ARG A 127 -20.42 -22.69 4.39
#